data_f3f3f6b52ef12cff0223ed93a47e8189
#
_entry.id   f3f3f6b52ef12cff0223ed93a47e8189
#
_cell.length_a   1.000
_cell.length_b   1.000
_cell.length_c   1.000
_cell.angle_alpha   90.00
_cell.angle_beta   90.00
_cell.angle_gamma   90.00
#
_symmetry.space_group_name_H-M   'P 1'
#
loop_
_entity.id
_entity.type
_entity.pdbx_description
1 polymer ?
#
loop_
_entity_poly.entity_id
_entity_poly.type
_entity_poly.pdbx_seq_one_letter_code
_entity_poly.pdbx_strand_id
1 'polypeptide(L)'
;MIVLSQKPDQSSGEGGSVMGVHDGHRKRVKEEFLKNDLDHLPPHRVLELLLFFSIPQGDTNELAHALMDRFGSFSAVLEAPYEELLKIPGVGQHTACHISLLRSVARRYCTEKAEMQPAQDPLDAIGKQMVARYIGYTEERLTLVCLDNSLRVLYFDMVKAGVADMVQLQFRDLAKIALGCNATNIILGHNHPNGVALPSRADKETTIALFHRFRELDIDLLDHFIVAGGDYLSMAESDIFSAAFLTQPVP
;
A
#
# COMPACT_ATOMS: atom_id res chain seq x y z
N MET A 1 -83.95 -1.90 -3.60
CA MET A 1 -83.56 -1.26 -4.87
C MET A 1 -82.65 -0.12 -4.55
N ILE A 2 -81.34 -0.40 -4.50
CA ILE A 2 -80.29 0.55 -4.11
C ILE A 2 -79.40 0.73 -5.34
N VAL A 3 -79.41 1.98 -5.82
CA VAL A 3 -78.64 2.41 -7.00
C VAL A 3 -77.23 2.64 -6.58
N LEU A 4 -76.23 1.89 -7.13
CA LEU A 4 -74.82 2.11 -6.93
C LEU A 4 -74.34 3.16 -7.95
N SER A 5 -73.89 4.29 -7.45
CA SER A 5 -73.22 5.38 -8.17
C SER A 5 -71.81 4.96 -8.53
N GLN A 6 -71.49 4.94 -9.79
CA GLN A 6 -70.14 4.79 -10.33
C GLN A 6 -69.39 6.10 -10.18
N LYS A 7 -68.17 6.06 -9.57
CA LYS A 7 -67.16 7.12 -9.63
C LYS A 7 -66.32 6.95 -10.91
N PRO A 8 -65.90 8.04 -11.56
CA PRO A 8 -65.06 7.95 -12.73
C PRO A 8 -63.58 7.64 -12.32
N ASP A 9 -63.03 6.79 -13.12
CA ASP A 9 -61.62 6.39 -13.19
C ASP A 9 -60.76 7.63 -13.49
N GLN A 10 -59.80 7.98 -12.61
CA GLN A 10 -58.76 8.97 -12.89
C GLN A 10 -57.46 8.26 -13.22
N SER A 11 -57.22 8.29 -14.51
CA SER A 11 -56.00 8.03 -15.24
C SER A 11 -54.69 8.08 -14.43
N SER A 12 -53.98 6.96 -14.57
CA SER A 12 -52.55 6.75 -14.54
C SER A 12 -51.71 7.98 -14.92
N GLY A 13 -51.09 8.60 -13.94
CA GLY A 13 -49.94 9.44 -14.15
C GLY A 13 -48.70 8.55 -14.30
N GLU A 14 -48.24 8.41 -15.54
CA GLU A 14 -46.90 7.90 -15.83
C GLU A 14 -45.87 8.85 -15.19
N GLY A 15 -45.30 8.45 -14.05
CA GLY A 15 -44.11 9.03 -13.48
C GLY A 15 -42.92 8.64 -14.34
N GLY A 16 -42.75 9.26 -15.49
CA GLY A 16 -41.50 9.23 -16.25
C GLY A 16 -40.39 9.85 -15.39
N SER A 17 -39.56 9.00 -14.78
CA SER A 17 -38.29 9.41 -14.20
C SER A 17 -37.50 10.09 -15.31
N VAL A 18 -37.34 11.42 -15.21
CA VAL A 18 -36.43 12.18 -16.06
C VAL A 18 -35.03 11.65 -15.73
N MET A 19 -34.52 10.71 -16.54
CA MET A 19 -33.11 10.30 -16.46
C MET A 19 -32.26 11.55 -16.66
N GLY A 20 -31.61 11.99 -15.58
CA GLY A 20 -30.72 13.15 -15.62
C GLY A 20 -29.60 12.92 -16.64
N VAL A 21 -29.11 13.98 -17.26
CA VAL A 21 -28.00 13.95 -18.24
C VAL A 21 -26.80 13.17 -17.66
N HIS A 22 -26.61 13.20 -16.34
CA HIS A 22 -25.55 12.50 -15.62
C HIS A 22 -25.76 10.98 -15.50
N ASP A 23 -26.98 10.46 -15.46
CA ASP A 23 -27.23 9.01 -15.38
C ASP A 23 -26.80 8.29 -16.67
N GLY A 24 -27.02 8.90 -17.83
CA GLY A 24 -26.57 8.38 -19.12
C GLY A 24 -25.03 8.39 -19.24
N HIS A 25 -24.36 9.39 -18.65
CA HIS A 25 -22.89 9.46 -18.64
C HIS A 25 -22.28 8.36 -17.76
N ARG A 26 -22.73 8.22 -16.52
CA ARG A 26 -22.26 7.17 -15.60
C ARG A 26 -22.44 5.76 -16.18
N LYS A 27 -23.56 5.52 -16.84
CA LYS A 27 -23.81 4.23 -17.50
C LYS A 27 -22.78 3.97 -18.59
N ARG A 28 -22.51 4.95 -19.46
CA ARG A 28 -21.51 4.80 -20.53
C ARG A 28 -20.11 4.54 -20.01
N VAL A 29 -19.66 5.27 -18.95
CA VAL A 29 -18.34 5.07 -18.36
C VAL A 29 -18.21 3.65 -17.76
N LYS A 30 -19.24 3.15 -17.08
CA LYS A 30 -19.26 1.79 -16.55
C LYS A 30 -19.26 0.73 -17.67
N GLU A 31 -20.01 0.94 -18.74
CA GLU A 31 -20.03 0.05 -19.91
C GLU A 31 -18.67 0.03 -20.62
N GLU A 32 -18.01 1.18 -20.73
CA GLU A 32 -16.66 1.30 -21.29
C GLU A 32 -15.66 0.50 -20.47
N PHE A 33 -15.68 0.65 -19.14
CA PHE A 33 -14.86 -0.14 -18.23
C PHE A 33 -15.09 -1.64 -18.36
N LEU A 34 -16.37 -2.08 -18.33
CA LEU A 34 -16.71 -3.51 -18.44
C LEU A 34 -16.31 -4.13 -19.79
N LYS A 35 -16.19 -3.32 -20.83
CA LYS A 35 -15.78 -3.77 -22.16
C LYS A 35 -14.28 -3.80 -22.37
N ASN A 36 -13.55 -2.82 -21.83
CA ASN A 36 -12.16 -2.54 -22.20
C ASN A 36 -11.20 -2.54 -21.00
N ASP A 37 -11.70 -2.78 -19.77
CA ASP A 37 -10.96 -2.59 -18.51
C ASP A 37 -10.48 -1.13 -18.32
N LEU A 38 -9.55 -0.89 -17.39
CA LEU A 38 -9.04 0.45 -17.08
C LEU A 38 -7.95 0.92 -18.04
N ASP A 39 -7.32 0.03 -18.78
CA ASP A 39 -6.11 0.29 -19.57
C ASP A 39 -6.27 1.41 -20.61
N HIS A 40 -7.48 1.62 -21.11
CA HIS A 40 -7.78 2.64 -22.12
C HIS A 40 -8.45 3.90 -21.54
N LEU A 41 -8.69 3.93 -20.23
CA LEU A 41 -9.28 5.09 -19.58
C LEU A 41 -8.17 6.06 -19.11
N PRO A 42 -8.28 7.36 -19.43
CA PRO A 42 -7.34 8.33 -18.87
C PRO A 42 -7.51 8.41 -17.34
N PRO A 43 -6.43 8.75 -16.59
CA PRO A 43 -6.43 8.68 -15.12
C PRO A 43 -7.59 9.40 -14.43
N HIS A 44 -8.02 10.57 -14.91
CA HIS A 44 -9.17 11.28 -14.36
C HIS A 44 -10.49 10.51 -14.56
N ARG A 45 -10.65 9.76 -15.67
CA ARG A 45 -11.83 8.92 -15.92
C ARG A 45 -11.86 7.70 -15.02
N VAL A 46 -10.71 7.10 -14.73
CA VAL A 46 -10.60 6.03 -13.73
C VAL A 46 -11.03 6.53 -12.37
N LEU A 47 -10.54 7.72 -11.97
CA LEU A 47 -10.91 8.33 -10.70
C LEU A 47 -12.40 8.70 -10.66
N GLU A 48 -12.95 9.26 -11.73
CA GLU A 48 -14.37 9.54 -11.87
C GLU A 48 -15.22 8.26 -11.67
N LEU A 49 -14.83 7.14 -12.30
CA LEU A 49 -15.50 5.85 -12.14
C LEU A 49 -15.48 5.38 -10.69
N LEU A 50 -14.35 5.50 -10.00
CA LEU A 50 -14.25 5.17 -8.57
C LEU A 50 -15.16 6.04 -7.71
N LEU A 51 -15.23 7.34 -8.00
CA LEU A 51 -16.09 8.27 -7.28
C LEU A 51 -17.58 7.95 -7.45
N PHE A 52 -18.02 7.31 -8.53
CA PHE A 52 -19.42 6.86 -8.70
C PHE A 52 -19.92 5.96 -7.58
N PHE A 53 -19.02 5.20 -6.93
CA PHE A 53 -19.37 4.27 -5.86
C PHE A 53 -19.48 4.94 -4.49
N SER A 54 -18.83 6.08 -4.31
CA SER A 54 -18.90 6.85 -3.06
C SER A 54 -19.80 8.08 -3.15
N ILE A 55 -20.08 8.57 -4.37
CA ILE A 55 -20.95 9.71 -4.64
C ILE A 55 -22.05 9.25 -5.61
N PRO A 56 -23.22 8.79 -5.10
CA PRO A 56 -24.24 8.16 -5.94
C PRO A 56 -24.90 9.09 -6.95
N GLN A 57 -24.94 10.40 -6.67
CA GLN A 57 -25.63 11.41 -7.49
C GLN A 57 -24.72 12.60 -7.79
N GLY A 58 -24.99 13.30 -8.89
CA GLY A 58 -24.25 14.49 -9.30
C GLY A 58 -23.08 14.19 -10.23
N ASP A 59 -22.41 15.25 -10.64
CA ASP A 59 -21.22 15.19 -11.48
C ASP A 59 -19.97 14.95 -10.63
N THR A 60 -19.21 13.94 -10.96
CA THR A 60 -17.93 13.61 -10.29
C THR A 60 -16.73 13.89 -11.18
N ASN A 61 -16.94 14.33 -12.42
CA ASN A 61 -15.87 14.65 -13.35
C ASN A 61 -15.04 15.85 -12.86
N GLU A 62 -15.71 16.95 -12.47
CA GLU A 62 -15.04 18.11 -11.92
C GLU A 62 -14.24 17.76 -10.65
N LEU A 63 -14.81 16.92 -9.78
CA LEU A 63 -14.12 16.48 -8.57
C LEU A 63 -12.91 15.60 -8.90
N ALA A 64 -13.02 14.72 -9.89
CA ALA A 64 -11.88 13.93 -10.35
C ALA A 64 -10.73 14.80 -10.85
N HIS A 65 -11.04 15.82 -11.64
CA HIS A 65 -10.05 16.80 -12.09
C HIS A 65 -9.44 17.59 -10.91
N ALA A 66 -10.24 18.09 -9.99
CA ALA A 66 -9.76 18.83 -8.82
C ALA A 66 -8.80 17.98 -7.95
N LEU A 67 -9.09 16.70 -7.77
CA LEU A 67 -8.21 15.76 -7.07
C LEU A 67 -6.90 15.53 -7.85
N MET A 68 -6.97 15.34 -9.16
CA MET A 68 -5.78 15.18 -10.01
C MET A 68 -4.90 16.45 -10.01
N ASP A 69 -5.50 17.62 -10.09
CA ASP A 69 -4.78 18.90 -10.05
C ASP A 69 -4.10 19.14 -8.70
N ARG A 70 -4.77 18.75 -7.61
CA ARG A 70 -4.24 18.94 -6.25
C ARG A 70 -3.08 17.99 -5.91
N PHE A 71 -3.16 16.73 -6.33
CA PHE A 71 -2.20 15.70 -5.96
C PHE A 71 -1.24 15.30 -7.10
N GLY A 72 -1.50 15.71 -8.33
CA GLY A 72 -0.60 15.57 -9.48
C GLY A 72 -0.73 14.27 -10.27
N SER A 73 -1.19 13.17 -9.65
CA SER A 73 -1.37 11.89 -10.35
C SER A 73 -2.45 11.02 -9.70
N PHE A 74 -2.93 10.02 -10.41
CA PHE A 74 -3.89 9.04 -9.88
C PHE A 74 -3.33 8.28 -8.65
N SER A 75 -2.09 7.83 -8.72
CA SER A 75 -1.43 7.17 -7.59
C SER A 75 -1.31 8.09 -6.38
N ALA A 76 -0.91 9.35 -6.58
CA ALA A 76 -0.81 10.33 -5.52
C ALA A 76 -2.18 10.67 -4.87
N VAL A 77 -3.28 10.60 -5.62
CA VAL A 77 -4.65 10.70 -5.04
C VAL A 77 -4.94 9.50 -4.13
N LEU A 78 -4.62 8.28 -4.56
CA LEU A 78 -4.83 7.09 -3.75
C LEU A 78 -3.92 7.04 -2.51
N GLU A 79 -2.73 7.62 -2.59
CA GLU A 79 -1.73 7.67 -1.52
C GLU A 79 -1.94 8.86 -0.57
N ALA A 80 -2.80 9.80 -0.93
CA ALA A 80 -3.05 10.99 -0.13
C ALA A 80 -3.53 10.63 1.29
N PRO A 81 -3.03 11.34 2.33
CA PRO A 81 -3.54 11.19 3.68
C PRO A 81 -5.04 11.51 3.75
N TYR A 82 -5.77 10.75 4.57
CA TYR A 82 -7.22 10.94 4.76
C TYR A 82 -7.60 12.41 5.06
N GLU A 83 -6.85 13.07 5.93
CA GLU A 83 -7.08 14.46 6.32
C GLU A 83 -6.84 15.45 5.16
N GLU A 84 -5.92 15.14 4.23
CA GLU A 84 -5.69 15.97 3.04
C GLU A 84 -6.81 15.80 2.00
N LEU A 85 -7.35 14.58 1.87
CA LEU A 85 -8.51 14.33 1.02
C LEU A 85 -9.73 15.11 1.49
N LEU A 86 -9.97 15.19 2.80
CA LEU A 86 -11.09 15.95 3.38
C LEU A 86 -11.03 17.45 3.12
N LYS A 87 -9.86 18.02 2.79
CA LYS A 87 -9.71 19.45 2.44
C LYS A 87 -10.23 19.80 1.04
N ILE A 88 -10.50 18.79 0.21
CA ILE A 88 -10.99 19.01 -1.16
C ILE A 88 -12.51 19.24 -1.13
N PRO A 89 -13.00 20.38 -1.65
CA PRO A 89 -14.44 20.60 -1.76
C PRO A 89 -15.12 19.47 -2.55
N GLY A 90 -16.19 18.92 -1.98
CA GLY A 90 -16.91 17.77 -2.55
C GLY A 90 -16.43 16.39 -2.05
N VAL A 91 -15.31 16.30 -1.35
CA VAL A 91 -14.86 15.06 -0.69
C VAL A 91 -15.37 15.03 0.74
N GLY A 92 -16.37 14.20 0.99
CA GLY A 92 -16.86 13.89 2.34
C GLY A 92 -16.09 12.72 2.96
N GLN A 93 -16.37 12.46 4.26
CA GLN A 93 -15.74 11.36 5.02
C GLN A 93 -15.87 9.99 4.30
N HIS A 94 -17.04 9.72 3.74
CA HIS A 94 -17.29 8.47 3.01
C HIS A 94 -16.38 8.34 1.76
N THR A 95 -16.27 9.41 0.97
CA THR A 95 -15.41 9.43 -0.23
C THR A 95 -13.94 9.32 0.14
N ALA A 96 -13.47 10.06 1.15
CA ALA A 96 -12.08 9.97 1.63
C ALA A 96 -11.75 8.56 2.15
N CYS A 97 -12.68 7.94 2.91
CA CYS A 97 -12.54 6.56 3.37
C CYS A 97 -12.47 5.58 2.19
N HIS A 98 -13.33 5.73 1.18
CA HIS A 98 -13.34 4.90 -0.02
C HIS A 98 -12.00 4.96 -0.76
N ILE A 99 -11.47 6.17 -1.02
CA ILE A 99 -10.16 6.35 -1.68
C ILE A 99 -9.05 5.66 -0.88
N SER A 100 -9.00 5.87 0.44
CA SER A 100 -8.02 5.24 1.32
C SER A 100 -8.14 3.71 1.35
N LEU A 101 -9.37 3.17 1.28
CA LEU A 101 -9.63 1.74 1.23
C LEU A 101 -9.08 1.09 -0.03
N LEU A 102 -9.22 1.74 -1.20
CA LEU A 102 -8.74 1.20 -2.48
C LEU A 102 -7.24 0.93 -2.45
N ARG A 103 -6.44 1.87 -1.91
CA ARG A 103 -5.01 1.67 -1.68
C ARG A 103 -4.73 0.44 -0.81
N SER A 104 -5.48 0.27 0.27
CA SER A 104 -5.30 -0.86 1.19
C SER A 104 -5.69 -2.19 0.56
N VAL A 105 -6.75 -2.21 -0.27
CA VAL A 105 -7.17 -3.39 -1.04
C VAL A 105 -6.13 -3.76 -2.09
N ALA A 106 -5.60 -2.78 -2.83
CA ALA A 106 -4.55 -3.03 -3.82
C ALA A 106 -3.31 -3.65 -3.16
N ARG A 107 -2.84 -3.09 -2.04
CA ARG A 107 -1.73 -3.65 -1.27
C ARG A 107 -2.03 -5.08 -0.81
N ARG A 108 -3.20 -5.34 -0.23
CA ARG A 108 -3.59 -6.68 0.23
C ARG A 108 -3.57 -7.69 -0.91
N TYR A 109 -4.14 -7.32 -2.06
CA TYR A 109 -4.14 -8.17 -3.26
C TYR A 109 -2.72 -8.50 -3.73
N CYS A 110 -1.85 -7.48 -3.85
CA CYS A 110 -0.46 -7.68 -4.28
C CYS A 110 0.33 -8.55 -3.29
N THR A 111 0.13 -8.35 -1.97
CA THR A 111 0.77 -9.15 -0.93
C THR A 111 0.36 -10.63 -1.05
N GLU A 112 -0.93 -10.93 -1.14
CA GLU A 112 -1.41 -12.30 -1.29
C GLU A 112 -0.90 -12.95 -2.58
N LYS A 113 -0.82 -12.19 -3.68
CA LYS A 113 -0.25 -12.69 -4.93
C LYS A 113 1.24 -13.01 -4.80
N ALA A 114 2.01 -12.17 -4.11
CA ALA A 114 3.44 -12.40 -3.87
C ALA A 114 3.68 -13.64 -2.97
N GLU A 115 2.83 -13.84 -1.95
CA GLU A 115 2.88 -15.02 -1.07
C GLU A 115 2.58 -16.33 -1.79
N MET A 116 1.76 -16.30 -2.85
CA MET A 116 1.38 -17.48 -3.64
C MET A 116 2.40 -17.85 -4.74
N GLN A 117 3.37 -16.98 -5.04
CA GLN A 117 4.35 -17.27 -6.10
C GLN A 117 5.35 -18.34 -5.62
N PRO A 118 5.53 -19.44 -6.38
CA PRO A 118 6.59 -20.39 -6.09
C PRO A 118 7.95 -19.71 -6.28
N ALA A 119 8.77 -19.74 -5.25
CA ALA A 119 10.11 -19.16 -5.29
C ALA A 119 11.16 -20.27 -5.39
N GLN A 120 12.15 -20.07 -6.27
CA GLN A 120 13.34 -20.92 -6.32
C GLN A 120 14.34 -20.51 -5.24
N ASP A 121 14.34 -19.22 -4.87
CA ASP A 121 15.16 -18.67 -3.80
C ASP A 121 14.25 -18.10 -2.69
N PRO A 122 14.37 -18.61 -1.44
CA PRO A 122 13.62 -18.10 -0.31
C PRO A 122 13.87 -16.61 -0.02
N LEU A 123 15.08 -16.11 -0.23
CA LEU A 123 15.44 -14.71 0.06
C LEU A 123 14.82 -13.77 -0.97
N ASP A 124 14.88 -14.12 -2.25
CA ASP A 124 14.21 -13.37 -3.33
C ASP A 124 12.68 -13.33 -3.12
N ALA A 125 12.09 -14.44 -2.66
CA ALA A 125 10.66 -14.46 -2.31
C ALA A 125 10.32 -13.46 -1.20
N ILE A 126 11.15 -13.36 -0.18
CA ILE A 126 10.98 -12.40 0.92
C ILE A 126 11.09 -10.96 0.39
N GLY A 127 12.08 -10.69 -0.48
CA GLY A 127 12.24 -9.38 -1.11
C GLY A 127 11.00 -8.95 -1.90
N LYS A 128 10.48 -9.83 -2.75
CA LYS A 128 9.24 -9.59 -3.52
C LYS A 128 8.01 -9.38 -2.64
N GLN A 129 7.90 -10.13 -1.56
CA GLN A 129 6.82 -9.92 -0.58
C GLN A 129 6.97 -8.59 0.14
N MET A 130 8.20 -8.14 0.46
CA MET A 130 8.43 -6.81 1.03
C MET A 130 8.00 -5.70 0.07
N VAL A 131 8.35 -5.79 -1.21
CA VAL A 131 7.89 -4.84 -2.24
C VAL A 131 6.36 -4.71 -2.21
N ALA A 132 5.65 -5.84 -2.24
CA ALA A 132 4.19 -5.83 -2.21
C ALA A 132 3.62 -5.20 -0.92
N ARG A 133 4.24 -5.46 0.23
CA ARG A 133 3.81 -4.94 1.54
C ARG A 133 4.02 -3.43 1.68
N TYR A 134 4.99 -2.85 0.95
CA TYR A 134 5.27 -1.41 1.01
C TYR A 134 4.41 -0.56 0.06
N ILE A 135 3.59 -1.16 -0.81
CA ILE A 135 2.70 -0.43 -1.73
C ILE A 135 1.86 0.60 -0.96
N GLY A 136 1.94 1.86 -1.39
CA GLY A 136 1.14 2.98 -0.88
C GLY A 136 1.57 3.51 0.50
N TYR A 137 2.74 3.12 1.03
CA TYR A 137 3.34 3.82 2.16
C TYR A 137 4.20 4.98 1.67
N THR A 138 3.88 6.18 2.16
CA THR A 138 4.57 7.44 1.84
C THR A 138 5.62 7.85 2.88
N GLU A 139 5.73 7.06 3.96
CA GLU A 139 6.71 7.23 5.03
C GLU A 139 7.65 6.03 5.04
N GLU A 140 8.90 6.25 5.48
CA GLU A 140 9.85 5.17 5.71
C GLU A 140 9.36 4.26 6.83
N ARG A 141 9.41 2.96 6.57
CA ARG A 141 9.01 1.91 7.51
C ARG A 141 10.01 0.78 7.49
N LEU A 142 10.27 0.25 8.67
CA LEU A 142 11.16 -0.90 8.86
C LEU A 142 10.33 -2.18 8.96
N THR A 143 10.75 -3.21 8.26
CA THR A 143 10.22 -4.58 8.36
C THR A 143 11.28 -5.48 8.96
N LEU A 144 10.86 -6.38 9.84
CA LEU A 144 11.66 -7.49 10.35
C LEU A 144 11.07 -8.81 9.85
N VAL A 145 11.93 -9.66 9.31
CA VAL A 145 11.62 -11.06 9.05
C VAL A 145 12.52 -11.91 9.94
N CYS A 146 11.90 -12.85 10.66
CA CYS A 146 12.62 -13.82 11.48
C CYS A 146 12.51 -15.20 10.85
N LEU A 147 13.61 -15.92 10.80
CA LEU A 147 13.73 -17.22 10.15
C LEU A 147 14.33 -18.26 11.10
N ASP A 148 13.98 -19.52 10.88
CA ASP A 148 14.67 -20.65 11.48
C ASP A 148 15.92 -21.07 10.66
N ASN A 149 16.67 -22.08 11.14
CA ASN A 149 17.84 -22.62 10.45
C ASN A 149 17.55 -23.21 9.05
N SER A 150 16.29 -23.49 8.75
CA SER A 150 15.84 -23.98 7.43
C SER A 150 15.31 -22.87 6.55
N LEU A 151 15.52 -21.61 6.93
CA LEU A 151 15.03 -20.40 6.28
C LEU A 151 13.49 -20.32 6.19
N ARG A 152 12.77 -21.01 7.08
CA ARG A 152 11.31 -20.87 7.16
C ARG A 152 10.98 -19.62 7.94
N VAL A 153 10.02 -18.86 7.43
CA VAL A 153 9.55 -17.62 8.05
C VAL A 153 8.78 -17.93 9.34
N LEU A 154 9.28 -17.40 10.45
CA LEU A 154 8.67 -17.45 11.78
C LEU A 154 7.87 -16.17 12.10
N TYR A 155 8.35 -15.04 11.58
CA TYR A 155 7.72 -13.74 11.74
C TYR A 155 8.00 -12.88 10.52
N PHE A 156 7.02 -12.10 10.07
CA PHE A 156 7.16 -11.16 8.97
C PHE A 156 6.19 -9.99 9.15
N ASP A 157 6.64 -8.90 9.72
CA ASP A 157 5.80 -7.71 9.87
C ASP A 157 6.62 -6.43 9.96
N MET A 158 5.92 -5.29 9.77
CA MET A 158 6.48 -3.96 9.98
C MET A 158 6.63 -3.66 11.46
N VAL A 159 7.82 -3.23 11.83
CA VAL A 159 8.11 -2.81 13.21
C VAL A 159 7.71 -1.34 13.35
N LYS A 160 6.96 -1.03 14.40
CA LYS A 160 6.62 0.36 14.72
C LYS A 160 7.88 1.08 15.17
N ALA A 161 8.42 1.94 14.33
CA ALA A 161 9.49 2.84 14.72
C ALA A 161 8.94 3.89 15.71
N GLY A 162 9.43 3.87 16.94
CA GLY A 162 9.20 4.97 17.88
C GLY A 162 9.97 6.21 17.41
N VAL A 163 9.36 7.39 17.57
CA VAL A 163 9.98 8.68 17.26
C VAL A 163 11.13 8.92 18.25
N ALA A 164 12.34 9.08 17.77
CA ALA A 164 13.59 9.49 18.40
C ALA A 164 14.61 8.39 18.77
N ASP A 165 15.87 8.67 18.44
CA ASP A 165 17.11 7.88 18.70
C ASP A 165 17.10 6.44 18.12
N MET A 166 17.24 6.38 16.80
CA MET A 166 16.86 5.23 15.98
C MET A 166 17.61 3.92 16.26
N VAL A 167 18.87 3.91 16.60
CA VAL A 167 19.67 2.66 16.64
C VAL A 167 19.46 1.85 17.92
N GLN A 168 19.39 2.48 19.10
CA GLN A 168 19.27 1.73 20.37
C GLN A 168 17.85 1.23 20.67
N LEU A 169 16.84 2.03 20.36
CA LEU A 169 15.44 1.62 20.51
C LEU A 169 15.06 0.56 19.51
N GLN A 170 15.51 0.68 18.26
CA GLN A 170 15.27 -0.31 17.22
C GLN A 170 15.85 -1.68 17.57
N PHE A 171 17.12 -1.77 18.01
CA PHE A 171 17.73 -3.04 18.36
C PHE A 171 16.96 -3.77 19.46
N ARG A 172 16.58 -3.09 20.54
CA ARG A 172 15.87 -3.70 21.66
C ARG A 172 14.52 -4.31 21.22
N ASP A 173 13.77 -3.61 20.40
CA ASP A 173 12.47 -4.07 19.94
C ASP A 173 12.61 -5.21 18.91
N LEU A 174 13.58 -5.09 17.99
CA LEU A 174 13.91 -6.14 17.04
C LEU A 174 14.39 -7.41 17.75
N ALA A 175 15.31 -7.29 18.69
CA ALA A 175 15.83 -8.42 19.48
C ALA A 175 14.74 -9.09 20.30
N LYS A 176 13.81 -8.32 20.90
CA LYS A 176 12.68 -8.88 21.63
C LYS A 176 11.79 -9.74 20.73
N ILE A 177 11.52 -9.31 19.49
CA ILE A 177 10.73 -10.08 18.54
C ILE A 177 11.49 -11.32 18.10
N ALA A 178 12.76 -11.17 17.69
CA ALA A 178 13.59 -12.26 17.18
C ALA A 178 13.77 -13.38 18.24
N LEU A 179 14.10 -13.00 19.47
CA LEU A 179 14.20 -13.96 20.59
C LEU A 179 12.85 -14.57 20.94
N GLY A 180 11.77 -13.78 20.88
CA GLY A 180 10.41 -14.26 21.19
C GLY A 180 9.88 -15.32 20.23
N CYS A 181 10.35 -15.35 18.99
CA CYS A 181 10.01 -16.38 18.01
C CYS A 181 11.12 -17.43 17.81
N ASN A 182 12.17 -17.43 18.65
CA ASN A 182 13.32 -18.34 18.55
C ASN A 182 14.01 -18.29 17.18
N ALA A 183 14.15 -17.09 16.61
CA ALA A 183 14.82 -16.91 15.34
C ALA A 183 16.32 -17.20 15.45
N THR A 184 16.86 -17.88 14.46
CA THR A 184 18.31 -18.05 14.26
C THR A 184 18.85 -17.11 13.19
N ASN A 185 17.98 -16.65 12.31
CA ASN A 185 18.32 -15.71 11.25
C ASN A 185 17.28 -14.60 11.17
N ILE A 186 17.69 -13.43 10.74
CA ILE A 186 16.81 -12.31 10.45
C ILE A 186 17.15 -11.66 9.12
N ILE A 187 16.14 -11.01 8.53
CA ILE A 187 16.28 -10.09 7.41
C ILE A 187 15.61 -8.80 7.81
N LEU A 188 16.26 -7.69 7.51
CA LEU A 188 15.68 -6.36 7.61
C LEU A 188 15.21 -5.88 6.25
N GLY A 189 14.26 -4.98 6.22
CA GLY A 189 13.88 -4.26 5.03
C GLY A 189 13.30 -2.90 5.37
N HIS A 190 13.58 -1.89 4.56
CA HIS A 190 12.88 -0.61 4.67
C HIS A 190 12.61 -0.03 3.29
N ASN A 191 11.59 0.82 3.21
CA ASN A 191 11.25 1.49 1.97
C ASN A 191 11.81 2.91 1.93
N HIS A 192 12.22 3.33 0.72
CA HIS A 192 12.51 4.73 0.39
C HIS A 192 11.34 5.30 -0.44
N PRO A 193 10.32 5.92 0.18
CA PRO A 193 9.24 6.56 -0.54
C PRO A 193 9.81 7.68 -1.43
N ASN A 194 9.41 7.73 -2.70
CA ASN A 194 9.91 8.72 -3.67
C ASN A 194 11.42 8.70 -3.94
N GLY A 195 12.13 7.66 -3.51
CA GLY A 195 13.58 7.50 -3.68
C GLY A 195 13.94 6.41 -4.69
N VAL A 196 15.20 6.00 -4.61
CA VAL A 196 15.74 4.86 -5.34
C VAL A 196 16.10 3.74 -4.36
N ALA A 197 16.09 2.49 -4.82
CA ALA A 197 16.50 1.34 -4.03
C ALA A 197 18.03 1.29 -3.86
N LEU A 198 18.58 2.31 -3.19
CA LEU A 198 20.01 2.41 -2.86
C LEU A 198 20.16 2.77 -1.39
N PRO A 199 21.01 2.06 -0.63
CA PRO A 199 21.22 2.35 0.78
C PRO A 199 21.97 3.67 0.97
N SER A 200 21.48 4.50 1.88
CA SER A 200 22.16 5.69 2.35
C SER A 200 23.38 5.32 3.22
N ARG A 201 24.19 6.31 3.58
CA ARG A 201 25.26 6.11 4.54
C ARG A 201 24.73 5.67 5.92
N ALA A 202 23.65 6.27 6.37
CA ALA A 202 22.99 5.95 7.64
C ALA A 202 22.46 4.50 7.65
N ASP A 203 21.88 4.03 6.54
CA ASP A 203 21.42 2.64 6.41
C ASP A 203 22.58 1.65 6.58
N LYS A 204 23.72 1.94 5.94
CA LYS A 204 24.93 1.11 6.04
C LYS A 204 25.45 1.05 7.48
N GLU A 205 25.62 2.21 8.12
CA GLU A 205 26.12 2.32 9.50
C GLU A 205 25.17 1.59 10.47
N THR A 206 23.85 1.78 10.32
CA THR A 206 22.84 1.10 11.14
C THR A 206 22.86 -0.41 10.93
N THR A 207 22.96 -0.86 9.69
CA THR A 207 22.97 -2.30 9.35
C THR A 207 24.18 -3.00 9.96
N ILE A 208 25.37 -2.39 9.91
CA ILE A 208 26.59 -2.93 10.55
C ILE A 208 26.41 -3.03 12.06
N ALA A 209 25.93 -1.95 12.68
CA ALA A 209 25.74 -1.94 14.13
C ALA A 209 24.74 -3.04 14.56
N LEU A 210 23.66 -3.24 13.81
CA LEU A 210 22.69 -4.31 14.07
C LEU A 210 23.28 -5.70 13.82
N PHE A 211 24.06 -5.88 12.74
CA PHE A 211 24.74 -7.13 12.44
C PHE A 211 25.61 -7.61 13.62
N HIS A 212 26.46 -6.74 14.15
CA HIS A 212 27.33 -7.11 15.28
C HIS A 212 26.51 -7.43 16.54
N ARG A 213 25.48 -6.64 16.85
CA ARG A 213 24.66 -6.85 18.04
C ARG A 213 23.82 -8.13 17.98
N PHE A 214 23.30 -8.50 16.80
CA PHE A 214 22.54 -9.73 16.66
C PHE A 214 23.44 -10.96 16.75
N ARG A 215 24.68 -10.87 16.26
CA ARG A 215 25.67 -11.94 16.44
C ARG A 215 26.00 -12.21 17.90
N GLU A 216 25.98 -11.19 18.78
CA GLU A 216 26.12 -11.38 20.23
C GLU A 216 24.96 -12.18 20.85
N LEU A 217 23.85 -12.28 20.16
CA LEU A 217 22.67 -13.07 20.55
C LEU A 217 22.56 -14.43 19.80
N ASP A 218 23.62 -14.83 19.09
CA ASP A 218 23.63 -16.01 18.20
C ASP A 218 22.51 -15.95 17.13
N ILE A 219 22.21 -14.74 16.62
CA ILE A 219 21.27 -14.51 15.54
C ILE A 219 22.01 -13.89 14.35
N ASP A 220 21.90 -14.50 13.17
CA ASP A 220 22.54 -13.98 11.97
C ASP A 220 21.63 -13.00 11.23
N LEU A 221 22.13 -11.80 10.94
CA LEU A 221 21.49 -10.88 9.98
C LEU A 221 21.93 -11.27 8.58
N LEU A 222 21.03 -11.93 7.83
CA LEU A 222 21.33 -12.46 6.50
C LEU A 222 21.35 -11.35 5.44
N ASP A 223 20.43 -10.41 5.51
CA ASP A 223 20.33 -9.32 4.52
C ASP A 223 19.58 -8.11 5.07
N HIS A 224 19.72 -7.00 4.34
CA HIS A 224 18.90 -5.80 4.52
C HIS A 224 18.42 -5.32 3.14
N PHE A 225 17.14 -5.42 2.89
CA PHE A 225 16.51 -5.03 1.63
C PHE A 225 16.10 -3.57 1.65
N ILE A 226 16.52 -2.82 0.63
CA ILE A 226 16.10 -1.44 0.40
C ILE A 226 15.06 -1.44 -0.71
N VAL A 227 13.83 -1.06 -0.39
CA VAL A 227 12.69 -1.12 -1.32
C VAL A 227 12.33 0.26 -1.83
N ALA A 228 12.26 0.43 -3.15
CA ALA A 228 11.78 1.65 -3.80
C ALA A 228 11.25 1.36 -5.20
N GLY A 229 10.27 2.15 -5.65
CA GLY A 229 9.80 2.12 -7.05
C GLY A 229 9.23 0.79 -7.55
N GLY A 230 8.82 -0.10 -6.65
CA GLY A 230 8.31 -1.42 -7.03
C GLY A 230 9.39 -2.49 -7.18
N ASP A 231 10.62 -2.21 -6.75
CA ASP A 231 11.77 -3.11 -6.77
C ASP A 231 12.51 -3.07 -5.43
N TYR A 232 13.48 -3.96 -5.23
CA TYR A 232 14.33 -3.95 -4.04
C TYR A 232 15.78 -4.21 -4.40
N LEU A 233 16.68 -3.73 -3.53
CA LEU A 233 18.10 -4.02 -3.56
C LEU A 233 18.48 -4.83 -2.32
N SER A 234 19.17 -5.96 -2.52
CA SER A 234 19.85 -6.73 -1.47
C SER A 234 21.19 -6.05 -1.13
N MET A 235 21.37 -5.68 0.13
CA MET A 235 22.65 -5.15 0.58
C MET A 235 23.72 -6.26 0.64
N ALA A 236 23.35 -7.50 0.88
CA ALA A 236 24.27 -8.65 0.89
C ALA A 236 24.81 -8.95 -0.52
N GLU A 237 23.93 -8.97 -1.54
CA GLU A 237 24.34 -9.23 -2.94
C GLU A 237 25.12 -8.08 -3.56
N SER A 238 24.93 -6.85 -3.09
CA SER A 238 25.60 -5.66 -3.62
C SER A 238 27.00 -5.40 -3.05
N ASP A 239 27.66 -6.42 -2.49
CA ASP A 239 29.00 -6.34 -1.83
C ASP A 239 29.08 -5.33 -0.64
N ILE A 240 27.96 -4.77 -0.23
CA ILE A 240 27.92 -3.83 0.91
C ILE A 240 28.22 -4.56 2.23
N PHE A 241 27.94 -5.86 2.29
CA PHE A 241 28.32 -6.79 3.35
C PHE A 241 29.67 -7.48 3.10
N SER A 242 30.56 -6.91 2.30
CA SER A 242 31.88 -7.52 2.09
C SER A 242 32.58 -7.82 3.41
N ALA A 243 33.38 -8.88 3.46
CA ALA A 243 34.08 -9.32 4.67
C ALA A 243 34.91 -8.20 5.36
N ALA A 244 35.42 -7.25 4.57
CA ALA A 244 36.14 -6.07 5.08
C ALA A 244 35.21 -5.10 5.87
N PHE A 245 33.92 -5.09 5.54
CA PHE A 245 32.92 -4.23 6.18
C PHE A 245 32.40 -4.85 7.48
N LEU A 246 32.29 -6.18 7.51
CA LEU A 246 31.81 -6.95 8.67
C LEU A 246 32.88 -7.11 9.76
N THR A 247 34.16 -6.88 9.45
CA THR A 247 35.29 -7.00 10.38
C THR A 247 35.69 -5.69 11.06
N GLN A 248 35.07 -4.55 10.71
CA GLN A 248 35.37 -3.28 11.37
C GLN A 248 34.78 -3.28 12.79
N PRO A 249 35.58 -2.94 13.80
CA PRO A 249 35.08 -2.74 15.15
C PRO A 249 34.09 -1.56 15.18
N VAL A 250 32.98 -1.73 15.88
CA VAL A 250 32.04 -0.65 16.17
C VAL A 250 32.77 0.46 16.91
N PRO A 251 32.72 1.73 16.48
CA PRO A 251 33.37 2.84 17.15
C PRO A 251 32.77 3.11 18.54
#